data_9d39cf0af903d83eb13734d81a696c7a
#
_entry.id   9d39cf0af903d83eb13734d81a696c7a
#
_cell.length_a   1.000
_cell.length_b   1.000
_cell.length_c   1.000
_cell.angle_alpha   90.00
_cell.angle_beta   90.00
_cell.angle_gamma   90.00
#
_symmetry.space_group_name_H-M   'P 1'
#
loop_
_entity.id
_entity.type
_entity.pdbx_description
1 polymer ?
#
loop_
_entity_poly.entity_id
_entity_poly.type
_entity_poly.pdbx_seq_one_letter_code
_entity_poly.pdbx_strand_id
1 'polypeptide(L)'
;MLFRSNTDLKYIWKNGSYEKWNESYIHILSHTVHYGTGVFEGVRAYNTAEGAAIFRLEDHTKRLFDAAKQINIEIPYSEDELNKVQKDIFIKNNLNEGYLRPIVFMGSESLGLRAKDLSVNVAVAAWEWPSYMSPEAKKNGISIIRSPYEQYSNPVHSGYKIIGTYINSTMALHDAISKGADEALLLDKNGYVSEGSGENIFSIKNNTLCTPKTDHCLNGITRQSVMKIAEDIGLQVIEKDITYEELIESDEVFFSGTAVEITPISKIDDVTIGSGSIGPITEKLQNLYSDIVTGKNANYRDWLSLVTD
;
A
#
# COMPACT_ATOMS: atom_id res chain seq x y z
N MET A 1 0.11 -3.91 -14.59
CA MET A 1 -1.12 -3.74 -15.42
C MET A 1 -1.88 -2.56 -14.85
N LEU A 2 -2.02 -1.48 -15.60
CA LEU A 2 -2.76 -0.31 -15.12
C LEU A 2 -4.25 -0.68 -14.96
N PHE A 3 -4.85 -0.26 -13.85
CA PHE A 3 -6.30 -0.29 -13.69
C PHE A 3 -6.92 0.47 -14.87
N ARG A 4 -7.66 -0.23 -15.70
CA ARG A 4 -8.59 0.40 -16.64
C ARG A 4 -9.94 0.37 -15.96
N SER A 5 -10.57 1.53 -15.81
CA SER A 5 -11.95 1.60 -15.32
C SER A 5 -12.80 0.63 -16.15
N ASN A 6 -13.06 -0.55 -15.61
CA ASN A 6 -13.92 -1.50 -16.28
C ASN A 6 -15.36 -1.03 -16.00
N THR A 7 -16.11 -0.81 -17.05
CA THR A 7 -17.53 -0.42 -16.98
C THR A 7 -18.41 -1.47 -16.28
N ASP A 8 -17.83 -2.62 -15.94
CA ASP A 8 -18.47 -3.71 -15.21
C ASP A 8 -18.49 -3.54 -13.68
N LEU A 9 -17.79 -2.53 -13.13
CA LEU A 9 -17.94 -2.15 -11.73
C LEU A 9 -19.33 -1.58 -11.52
N LYS A 10 -20.15 -2.26 -10.74
CA LYS A 10 -21.57 -1.93 -10.61
C LYS A 10 -21.83 -0.81 -9.62
N TYR A 11 -21.09 -0.80 -8.50
CA TYR A 11 -21.39 0.07 -7.36
C TYR A 11 -20.14 0.59 -6.65
N ILE A 12 -20.29 1.82 -6.11
CA ILE A 12 -19.42 2.42 -5.09
C ILE A 12 -20.34 2.72 -3.89
N TRP A 13 -19.88 2.43 -2.69
CA TRP A 13 -20.52 2.94 -1.49
C TRP A 13 -20.02 4.36 -1.21
N LYS A 14 -20.91 5.31 -0.96
CA LYS A 14 -20.58 6.70 -0.65
C LYS A 14 -21.59 7.28 0.31
N ASN A 15 -21.12 7.81 1.44
CA ASN A 15 -21.94 8.53 2.43
C ASN A 15 -23.21 7.79 2.84
N GLY A 16 -23.14 6.48 3.11
CA GLY A 16 -24.27 5.67 3.57
C GLY A 16 -25.12 5.05 2.45
N SER A 17 -24.82 5.29 1.17
CA SER A 17 -25.58 4.77 0.05
C SER A 17 -24.70 4.10 -1.02
N TYR A 18 -25.32 3.23 -1.84
CA TYR A 18 -24.65 2.65 -3.00
C TYR A 18 -25.03 3.43 -4.25
N GLU A 19 -24.01 3.98 -4.91
CA GLU A 19 -24.13 4.67 -6.19
C GLU A 19 -23.59 3.77 -7.31
N LYS A 20 -24.06 3.96 -8.54
CA LYS A 20 -23.43 3.33 -9.69
C LYS A 20 -22.06 3.95 -9.93
N TRP A 21 -21.11 3.14 -10.40
CA TRP A 21 -19.76 3.59 -10.71
C TRP A 21 -19.70 4.87 -11.53
N ASN A 22 -20.50 4.93 -12.61
CA ASN A 22 -20.54 6.05 -13.54
C ASN A 22 -21.42 7.24 -13.07
N GLU A 23 -21.98 7.17 -11.88
CA GLU A 23 -22.79 8.22 -11.25
C GLU A 23 -22.11 8.81 -10.00
N SER A 24 -21.01 8.20 -9.54
CA SER A 24 -20.28 8.65 -8.35
C SER A 24 -19.28 9.77 -8.70
N TYR A 25 -19.73 10.99 -8.60
CA TYR A 25 -18.95 12.20 -8.89
C TYR A 25 -18.66 12.99 -7.63
N ILE A 26 -17.63 13.83 -7.71
CA ILE A 26 -17.32 14.86 -6.71
C ILE A 26 -17.36 16.23 -7.38
N HIS A 27 -17.69 17.26 -6.61
CA HIS A 27 -17.73 18.61 -7.10
C HIS A 27 -16.31 19.11 -7.38
N ILE A 28 -16.10 19.84 -8.50
CA ILE A 28 -14.77 20.33 -8.89
C ILE A 28 -14.15 21.27 -7.85
N LEU A 29 -14.97 21.97 -7.06
CA LEU A 29 -14.52 22.83 -5.95
C LEU A 29 -14.35 22.06 -4.63
N SER A 30 -14.39 20.72 -4.62
CA SER A 30 -14.03 19.94 -3.42
C SER A 30 -12.66 20.39 -2.91
N HIS A 31 -12.57 20.65 -1.62
CA HIS A 31 -11.34 21.10 -0.97
C HIS A 31 -10.19 20.10 -1.18
N THR A 32 -10.50 18.81 -1.19
CA THR A 32 -9.52 17.76 -1.48
C THR A 32 -8.93 17.88 -2.89
N VAL A 33 -9.72 18.24 -3.88
CA VAL A 33 -9.25 18.40 -5.28
C VAL A 33 -8.24 19.54 -5.39
N HIS A 34 -8.41 20.60 -4.60
CA HIS A 34 -7.53 21.78 -4.64
C HIS A 34 -6.31 21.68 -3.72
N TYR A 35 -6.46 21.03 -2.56
CA TYR A 35 -5.45 21.09 -1.50
C TYR A 35 -4.97 19.72 -1.01
N GLY A 36 -5.49 18.62 -1.57
CA GLY A 36 -5.09 17.27 -1.19
C GLY A 36 -5.51 16.86 0.22
N THR A 37 -6.45 17.58 0.85
CA THR A 37 -6.96 17.30 2.20
C THR A 37 -7.87 16.08 2.17
N GLY A 38 -7.35 14.97 2.62
CA GLY A 38 -8.05 13.70 2.68
C GLY A 38 -7.07 12.57 2.89
N VAL A 39 -7.62 11.39 3.17
CA VAL A 39 -6.85 10.17 3.42
C VAL A 39 -7.46 8.99 2.66
N PHE A 40 -6.65 7.98 2.40
CA PHE A 40 -7.14 6.78 1.74
C PHE A 40 -6.42 5.52 2.23
N GLU A 41 -7.01 4.38 1.90
CA GLU A 41 -6.36 3.09 2.08
C GLU A 41 -6.34 2.29 0.78
N GLY A 42 -5.47 1.30 0.76
CA GLY A 42 -5.45 0.27 -0.25
C GLY A 42 -5.49 -1.08 0.46
N VAL A 43 -6.57 -1.82 0.25
CA VAL A 43 -6.85 -3.08 0.93
C VAL A 43 -7.04 -4.17 -0.11
N ARG A 44 -6.58 -5.39 0.16
CA ARG A 44 -6.69 -6.48 -0.80
C ARG A 44 -7.49 -7.63 -0.22
N ALA A 45 -8.35 -8.20 -1.06
CA ALA A 45 -9.06 -9.43 -0.80
C ALA A 45 -8.55 -10.53 -1.73
N TYR A 46 -8.43 -11.72 -1.19
CA TYR A 46 -7.92 -12.91 -1.87
C TYR A 46 -8.98 -14.00 -1.92
N ASN A 47 -8.96 -14.77 -2.99
CA ASN A 47 -9.79 -15.96 -3.09
C ASN A 47 -9.19 -17.08 -2.24
N THR A 48 -9.95 -17.56 -1.26
CA THR A 48 -9.58 -18.68 -0.39
C THR A 48 -10.50 -19.88 -0.60
N ALA A 49 -10.18 -21.01 0.01
CA ALA A 49 -11.06 -22.19 -0.03
C ALA A 49 -12.42 -21.94 0.65
N GLU A 50 -12.52 -20.94 1.53
CA GLU A 50 -13.73 -20.57 2.27
C GLU A 50 -14.48 -19.38 1.63
N GLY A 51 -14.01 -18.87 0.49
CA GLY A 51 -14.52 -17.70 -0.21
C GLY A 51 -13.54 -16.53 -0.17
N ALA A 52 -14.01 -15.36 -0.58
CA ALA A 52 -13.20 -14.15 -0.54
C ALA A 52 -12.88 -13.74 0.91
N ALA A 53 -11.62 -13.40 1.16
CA ALA A 53 -11.17 -12.91 2.46
C ALA A 53 -10.32 -11.65 2.32
N ILE A 54 -10.62 -10.63 3.11
CA ILE A 54 -9.87 -9.38 3.14
C ILE A 54 -8.70 -9.54 4.11
N PHE A 55 -7.49 -9.26 3.62
CA PHE A 55 -6.28 -9.38 4.41
C PHE A 55 -6.13 -8.19 5.35
N ARG A 56 -6.05 -8.44 6.67
CA ARG A 56 -5.85 -7.48 7.75
C ARG A 56 -6.78 -6.27 7.66
N LEU A 57 -8.07 -6.54 7.44
CA LEU A 57 -9.11 -5.51 7.24
C LEU A 57 -9.13 -4.47 8.36
N GLU A 58 -9.15 -4.94 9.60
CA GLU A 58 -9.26 -4.11 10.81
C GLU A 58 -8.05 -3.17 10.95
N ASP A 59 -6.84 -3.67 10.65
CA ASP A 59 -5.61 -2.87 10.68
C ASP A 59 -5.61 -1.76 9.63
N HIS A 60 -6.11 -2.06 8.43
CA HIS A 60 -6.25 -1.07 7.37
C HIS A 60 -7.28 0.00 7.73
N THR A 61 -8.42 -0.39 8.28
CA THR A 61 -9.45 0.54 8.71
C THR A 61 -8.94 1.42 9.85
N LYS A 62 -8.32 0.82 10.86
CA LYS A 62 -7.69 1.57 11.95
C LYS A 62 -6.68 2.59 11.42
N ARG A 63 -5.80 2.21 10.49
CA ARG A 63 -4.81 3.14 9.92
C ARG A 63 -5.46 4.28 9.13
N LEU A 64 -6.59 4.05 8.46
CA LEU A 64 -7.39 5.10 7.82
C LEU A 64 -7.88 6.14 8.84
N PHE A 65 -8.40 5.68 9.98
CA PHE A 65 -8.87 6.55 11.07
C PHE A 65 -7.70 7.30 11.72
N ASP A 66 -6.59 6.62 11.98
CA ASP A 66 -5.38 7.25 12.52
C ASP A 66 -4.86 8.33 11.56
N ALA A 67 -4.86 8.08 10.26
CA ALA A 67 -4.46 9.07 9.25
C ALA A 67 -5.40 10.29 9.21
N ALA A 68 -6.70 10.07 9.23
CA ALA A 68 -7.70 11.14 9.26
C ALA A 68 -7.52 12.05 10.49
N LYS A 69 -7.29 11.46 11.65
CA LYS A 69 -7.03 12.18 12.90
C LYS A 69 -5.79 13.08 12.83
N GLN A 70 -4.72 12.65 12.13
CA GLN A 70 -3.50 13.43 11.98
C GLN A 70 -3.70 14.76 11.22
N ILE A 71 -4.72 14.80 10.35
CA ILE A 71 -5.06 16.00 9.58
C ILE A 71 -6.40 16.60 10.02
N ASN A 72 -6.82 16.31 11.27
CA ASN A 72 -8.01 16.87 11.92
C ASN A 72 -9.31 16.60 11.15
N ILE A 73 -9.46 15.41 10.56
CA ILE A 73 -10.70 14.93 9.94
C ILE A 73 -11.33 13.89 10.87
N GLU A 74 -12.56 14.16 11.29
CA GLU A 74 -13.39 13.22 12.05
C GLU A 74 -14.28 12.45 11.07
N ILE A 75 -14.05 11.13 10.96
CA ILE A 75 -14.83 10.26 10.09
C ILE A 75 -16.20 10.03 10.71
N PRO A 76 -17.35 10.32 10.01
CA PRO A 76 -18.68 10.23 10.59
C PRO A 76 -19.24 8.79 10.63
N TYR A 77 -18.39 7.80 10.76
CA TYR A 77 -18.69 6.36 10.87
C TYR A 77 -17.74 5.73 11.87
N SER A 78 -18.13 4.60 12.45
CA SER A 78 -17.22 3.77 13.24
C SER A 78 -16.32 2.87 12.36
N GLU A 79 -15.24 2.36 12.94
CA GLU A 79 -14.37 1.37 12.28
C GLU A 79 -15.17 0.11 11.87
N ASP A 80 -16.06 -0.37 12.75
CA ASP A 80 -16.91 -1.55 12.49
C ASP A 80 -17.87 -1.32 11.33
N GLU A 81 -18.48 -0.13 11.24
CA GLU A 81 -19.35 0.23 10.10
C GLU A 81 -18.55 0.22 8.80
N LEU A 82 -17.34 0.78 8.76
CA LEU A 82 -16.52 0.78 7.56
C LEU A 82 -15.95 -0.61 7.24
N ASN A 83 -15.66 -1.44 8.23
CA ASN A 83 -15.29 -2.84 8.00
C ASN A 83 -16.45 -3.60 7.35
N LYS A 84 -17.66 -3.41 7.84
CA LYS A 84 -18.87 -3.99 7.23
C LYS A 84 -19.08 -3.48 5.80
N VAL A 85 -18.97 -2.18 5.56
CA VAL A 85 -19.12 -1.57 4.23
C VAL A 85 -18.11 -2.16 3.24
N GLN A 86 -16.85 -2.38 3.65
CA GLN A 86 -15.82 -2.99 2.80
C GLN A 86 -16.16 -4.43 2.40
N LYS A 87 -16.73 -5.21 3.30
CA LYS A 87 -17.26 -6.55 2.98
C LYS A 87 -18.49 -6.47 2.05
N ASP A 88 -19.45 -5.64 2.41
CA ASP A 88 -20.71 -5.50 1.67
C ASP A 88 -20.51 -5.04 0.20
N ILE A 89 -19.61 -4.08 -0.05
CA ILE A 89 -19.32 -3.61 -1.43
C ILE A 89 -18.67 -4.69 -2.27
N PHE A 90 -17.88 -5.56 -1.66
CA PHE A 90 -17.23 -6.68 -2.31
C PHE A 90 -18.27 -7.72 -2.76
N ILE A 91 -19.21 -8.07 -1.87
CA ILE A 91 -20.35 -8.94 -2.18
C ILE A 91 -21.21 -8.30 -3.28
N LYS A 92 -21.57 -7.01 -3.12
CA LYS A 92 -22.46 -6.31 -4.03
C LYS A 92 -21.91 -6.22 -5.45
N ASN A 93 -20.59 -6.18 -5.60
CA ASN A 93 -19.89 -6.19 -6.89
C ASN A 93 -19.61 -7.62 -7.41
N ASN A 94 -19.99 -8.66 -6.65
CA ASN A 94 -19.78 -10.07 -7.00
C ASN A 94 -18.30 -10.38 -7.27
N LEU A 95 -17.43 -9.95 -6.35
CA LEU A 95 -15.99 -10.14 -6.44
C LEU A 95 -15.53 -11.34 -5.60
N ASN A 96 -14.63 -12.16 -6.15
CA ASN A 96 -13.99 -13.27 -5.44
C ASN A 96 -12.58 -12.91 -4.96
N GLU A 97 -11.94 -11.99 -5.63
CA GLU A 97 -10.66 -11.38 -5.26
C GLU A 97 -10.59 -9.97 -5.82
N GLY A 98 -9.74 -9.12 -5.27
CA GLY A 98 -9.61 -7.77 -5.80
C GLY A 98 -9.05 -6.78 -4.80
N TYR A 99 -9.26 -5.54 -5.10
CA TYR A 99 -8.74 -4.40 -4.37
C TYR A 99 -9.87 -3.49 -3.89
N LEU A 100 -9.75 -2.99 -2.68
CA LEU A 100 -10.65 -2.00 -2.10
C LEU A 100 -9.91 -0.68 -1.89
N ARG A 101 -10.60 0.41 -2.15
CA ARG A 101 -10.12 1.77 -1.95
C ARG A 101 -11.08 2.54 -1.06
N PRO A 102 -10.97 2.43 0.27
CA PRO A 102 -11.58 3.40 1.16
C PRO A 102 -10.90 4.75 0.99
N ILE A 103 -11.69 5.81 0.94
CA ILE A 103 -11.21 7.18 0.80
C ILE A 103 -12.08 8.12 1.63
N VAL A 104 -11.44 9.06 2.33
CA VAL A 104 -12.09 10.14 3.08
C VAL A 104 -11.64 11.46 2.48
N PHE A 105 -12.57 12.30 2.10
CA PHE A 105 -12.29 13.56 1.41
C PHE A 105 -13.22 14.68 1.85
N MET A 106 -12.75 15.92 1.68
CA MET A 106 -13.47 17.12 2.13
C MET A 106 -14.35 17.68 1.01
N GLY A 107 -15.51 18.19 1.40
CA GLY A 107 -16.53 18.75 0.52
C GLY A 107 -16.14 20.08 -0.15
N SER A 108 -17.13 20.76 -0.70
CA SER A 108 -16.96 21.95 -1.57
C SER A 108 -17.67 23.21 -1.03
N GLU A 109 -18.07 23.21 0.23
CA GLU A 109 -18.86 24.27 0.85
C GLU A 109 -18.06 25.58 0.96
N SER A 110 -16.75 25.48 1.09
CA SER A 110 -15.85 26.64 1.18
C SER A 110 -14.47 26.31 0.59
N LEU A 111 -13.77 27.30 0.08
CA LEU A 111 -12.42 27.21 -0.46
C LEU A 111 -11.42 28.01 0.35
N GLY A 112 -10.15 27.66 0.17
CA GLY A 112 -9.00 28.29 0.81
C GLY A 112 -8.55 27.53 2.06
N LEU A 113 -7.29 27.73 2.44
CA LEU A 113 -6.66 27.01 3.57
C LEU A 113 -7.30 27.27 4.93
N ARG A 114 -8.15 28.30 5.04
CA ARG A 114 -8.90 28.65 6.25
C ARG A 114 -10.34 28.17 6.21
N ALA A 115 -10.71 27.36 5.20
CA ALA A 115 -12.06 26.82 5.08
C ALA A 115 -12.44 26.07 6.37
N LYS A 116 -13.67 26.28 6.82
CA LYS A 116 -14.28 25.65 7.99
C LYS A 116 -15.59 25.02 7.57
N ASP A 117 -16.10 24.14 8.42
CA ASP A 117 -17.41 23.53 8.28
C ASP A 117 -17.58 22.78 6.93
N LEU A 118 -16.48 22.20 6.44
CA LEU A 118 -16.52 21.34 5.27
C LEU A 118 -17.13 19.98 5.62
N SER A 119 -18.00 19.47 4.75
CA SER A 119 -18.52 18.12 4.90
C SER A 119 -17.39 17.08 4.74
N VAL A 120 -17.38 16.09 5.64
CA VAL A 120 -16.51 14.92 5.51
C VAL A 120 -17.25 13.87 4.68
N ASN A 121 -16.68 13.51 3.56
CA ASN A 121 -17.23 12.50 2.67
C ASN A 121 -16.40 11.23 2.76
N VAL A 122 -17.08 10.08 2.75
CA VAL A 122 -16.45 8.76 2.78
C VAL A 122 -16.96 7.94 1.63
N ALA A 123 -16.04 7.33 0.88
CA ALA A 123 -16.41 6.39 -0.18
C ALA A 123 -15.56 5.13 -0.11
N VAL A 124 -16.13 4.00 -0.53
CA VAL A 124 -15.44 2.72 -0.69
C VAL A 124 -15.74 2.17 -2.08
N ALA A 125 -14.69 2.05 -2.88
CA ALA A 125 -14.74 1.37 -4.16
C ALA A 125 -14.06 0.00 -4.06
N ALA A 126 -14.57 -0.99 -4.81
CA ALA A 126 -13.96 -2.30 -4.93
C ALA A 126 -13.98 -2.78 -6.38
N TRP A 127 -12.86 -3.36 -6.84
CA TRP A 127 -12.74 -3.85 -8.21
C TRP A 127 -11.83 -5.09 -8.27
N GLU A 128 -11.98 -5.85 -9.34
CA GLU A 128 -11.13 -6.99 -9.62
C GLU A 128 -9.71 -6.51 -9.98
N TRP A 129 -8.72 -7.04 -9.27
CA TRP A 129 -7.32 -6.74 -9.51
C TRP A 129 -6.45 -7.98 -9.26
N PRO A 130 -6.18 -8.77 -10.28
CA PRO A 130 -5.54 -10.08 -10.09
C PRO A 130 -4.10 -9.99 -9.58
N SER A 131 -3.27 -9.16 -10.15
CA SER A 131 -1.90 -8.93 -9.70
C SER A 131 -1.37 -7.61 -10.25
N TYR A 132 -0.68 -6.84 -9.42
CA TYR A 132 0.00 -5.62 -9.84
C TYR A 132 1.28 -5.94 -10.62
N MET A 133 2.07 -6.88 -10.13
CA MET A 133 3.31 -7.30 -10.77
C MET A 133 3.08 -8.52 -11.67
N SER A 134 3.79 -8.55 -12.81
CA SER A 134 3.77 -9.72 -13.68
C SER A 134 4.43 -10.93 -13.02
N PRO A 135 4.12 -12.16 -13.44
CA PRO A 135 4.81 -13.35 -12.96
C PRO A 135 6.33 -13.29 -13.16
N GLU A 136 6.77 -12.70 -14.27
CA GLU A 136 8.18 -12.49 -14.59
C GLU A 136 8.84 -11.54 -13.58
N ALA A 137 8.20 -10.41 -13.25
CA ALA A 137 8.70 -9.47 -12.25
C ALA A 137 8.81 -10.10 -10.86
N LYS A 138 7.83 -10.94 -10.48
CA LYS A 138 7.86 -11.67 -9.21
C LYS A 138 8.97 -12.71 -9.12
N LYS A 139 9.44 -13.24 -10.25
CA LYS A 139 10.51 -14.26 -10.32
C LYS A 139 11.88 -13.66 -10.60
N ASN A 140 11.96 -12.75 -11.54
CA ASN A 140 13.24 -12.21 -12.04
C ASN A 140 13.64 -10.94 -11.31
N GLY A 141 12.73 -10.35 -10.52
CA GLY A 141 12.93 -9.05 -9.90
C GLY A 141 12.71 -7.88 -10.85
N ILE A 142 12.63 -6.70 -10.25
CA ILE A 142 12.49 -5.41 -10.95
C ILE A 142 13.75 -4.59 -10.84
N SER A 143 13.89 -3.61 -11.74
CA SER A 143 14.92 -2.59 -11.70
C SER A 143 14.40 -1.33 -11.02
N ILE A 144 15.17 -0.76 -10.10
CA ILE A 144 14.82 0.50 -9.46
C ILE A 144 15.97 1.50 -9.60
N ILE A 145 15.63 2.79 -9.51
CA ILE A 145 16.66 3.85 -9.50
C ILE A 145 16.43 4.79 -8.33
N ARG A 146 17.54 5.36 -7.86
CA ARG A 146 17.48 6.41 -6.85
C ARG A 146 16.81 7.65 -7.42
N SER A 147 15.72 8.06 -6.75
CA SER A 147 14.96 9.24 -7.11
C SER A 147 15.73 10.53 -6.79
N PRO A 148 15.58 11.59 -7.59
CA PRO A 148 16.04 12.93 -7.22
C PRO A 148 15.10 13.60 -6.18
N TYR A 149 13.93 13.00 -5.92
CA TYR A 149 12.97 13.50 -4.93
C TYR A 149 13.18 12.77 -3.60
N GLU A 150 13.31 13.54 -2.52
CA GLU A 150 13.44 13.01 -1.17
C GLU A 150 12.06 12.65 -0.58
N GLN A 151 12.04 11.68 0.34
CA GLN A 151 10.85 11.41 1.13
C GLN A 151 10.62 12.53 2.16
N TYR A 152 9.37 12.80 2.48
CA TYR A 152 9.01 13.79 3.47
C TYR A 152 9.66 13.51 4.83
N SER A 153 10.27 14.55 5.40
CA SER A 153 10.91 14.45 6.72
C SER A 153 9.91 14.55 7.88
N ASN A 154 8.67 14.98 7.61
CA ASN A 154 7.65 15.07 8.64
C ASN A 154 6.95 13.70 8.78
N PRO A 155 6.97 13.07 9.98
CA PRO A 155 6.38 11.75 10.20
C PRO A 155 4.87 11.67 9.89
N VAL A 156 4.15 12.78 9.93
CA VAL A 156 2.74 12.83 9.51
C VAL A 156 2.63 12.63 7.99
N HIS A 157 3.54 13.24 7.23
CA HIS A 157 3.50 13.13 5.77
C HIS A 157 4.01 11.80 5.24
N SER A 158 5.05 11.24 5.85
CA SER A 158 5.62 9.94 5.46
C SER A 158 4.88 8.75 6.09
N GLY A 159 4.40 8.90 7.32
CA GLY A 159 3.81 7.83 8.12
C GLY A 159 2.33 7.51 7.83
N TYR A 160 1.63 8.35 7.04
CA TYR A 160 0.20 8.19 6.78
C TYR A 160 -0.15 8.39 5.30
N LYS A 161 -1.23 7.72 4.87
CA LYS A 161 -1.74 7.83 3.49
C LYS A 161 -2.61 9.07 3.30
N ILE A 162 -1.97 10.23 3.27
CA ILE A 162 -2.61 11.53 2.99
C ILE A 162 -2.62 11.77 1.48
N ILE A 163 -3.75 12.15 0.90
CA ILE A 163 -3.91 12.31 -0.55
C ILE A 163 -2.87 13.26 -1.15
N GLY A 164 -2.68 14.42 -0.52
CA GLY A 164 -1.78 15.47 -1.03
C GLY A 164 -0.29 15.10 -1.04
N THR A 165 0.15 14.13 -0.22
CA THR A 165 1.57 13.73 -0.19
C THR A 165 1.96 12.83 -1.35
N TYR A 166 0.99 12.18 -2.01
CA TYR A 166 1.24 11.24 -3.10
C TYR A 166 1.72 11.89 -4.40
N ILE A 167 1.68 13.21 -4.51
CA ILE A 167 2.30 13.90 -5.66
C ILE A 167 3.80 13.65 -5.71
N ASN A 168 4.50 13.60 -4.56
CA ASN A 168 5.92 13.29 -4.48
C ASN A 168 6.22 11.88 -5.01
N SER A 169 5.46 10.88 -4.55
CA SER A 169 5.53 9.49 -5.02
C SER A 169 5.30 9.38 -6.54
N THR A 170 4.29 10.10 -7.04
CA THR A 170 3.98 10.12 -8.49
C THR A 170 5.13 10.71 -9.30
N MET A 171 5.73 11.81 -8.83
CA MET A 171 6.87 12.46 -9.51
C MET A 171 8.10 11.55 -9.50
N ALA A 172 8.39 10.90 -8.37
CA ALA A 172 9.49 9.96 -8.24
C ALA A 172 9.34 8.76 -9.20
N LEU A 173 8.17 8.14 -9.23
CA LEU A 173 7.88 7.03 -10.13
C LEU A 173 7.96 7.43 -11.61
N HIS A 174 7.39 8.58 -11.99
CA HIS A 174 7.45 9.05 -13.37
C HIS A 174 8.90 9.35 -13.81
N ASP A 175 9.74 9.90 -12.94
CA ASP A 175 11.17 10.08 -13.21
C ASP A 175 11.85 8.72 -13.45
N ALA A 176 11.61 7.74 -12.59
CA ALA A 176 12.15 6.38 -12.74
C ALA A 176 11.73 5.72 -14.07
N ILE A 177 10.44 5.75 -14.38
CA ILE A 177 9.91 5.20 -15.64
C ILE A 177 10.53 5.90 -16.86
N SER A 178 10.70 7.23 -16.81
CA SER A 178 11.29 8.00 -17.89
C SER A 178 12.76 7.61 -18.19
N LYS A 179 13.43 7.05 -17.18
CA LYS A 179 14.82 6.54 -17.26
C LYS A 179 14.90 5.03 -17.53
N GLY A 180 13.75 4.37 -17.74
CA GLY A 180 13.66 2.94 -18.07
C GLY A 180 13.71 1.99 -16.88
N ALA A 181 13.54 2.48 -15.65
CA ALA A 181 13.37 1.66 -14.46
C ALA A 181 11.90 1.34 -14.19
N ASP A 182 11.66 0.31 -13.39
CA ASP A 182 10.32 -0.13 -13.04
C ASP A 182 9.74 0.65 -11.85
N GLU A 183 10.61 1.11 -10.92
CA GLU A 183 10.21 1.80 -9.70
C GLU A 183 11.32 2.75 -9.19
N ALA A 184 10.94 3.68 -8.30
CA ALA A 184 11.83 4.63 -7.67
C ALA A 184 12.25 4.18 -6.27
N LEU A 185 13.48 4.50 -5.88
CA LEU A 185 13.98 4.43 -4.52
C LEU A 185 14.06 5.84 -3.94
N LEU A 186 13.31 6.13 -2.89
CA LEU A 186 13.37 7.40 -2.18
C LEU A 186 14.34 7.29 -0.99
N LEU A 187 15.14 8.33 -0.84
CA LEU A 187 15.96 8.54 0.35
C LEU A 187 15.33 9.62 1.22
N ASP A 188 15.65 9.62 2.51
CA ASP A 188 15.30 10.72 3.40
C ASP A 188 16.26 11.92 3.22
N LYS A 189 16.01 13.02 3.90
CA LYS A 189 16.85 14.24 3.86
C LYS A 189 18.30 14.03 4.33
N ASN A 190 18.61 12.95 5.03
CA ASN A 190 19.94 12.63 5.52
C ASN A 190 20.66 11.65 4.57
N GLY A 191 20.01 11.23 3.51
CA GLY A 191 20.54 10.27 2.52
C GLY A 191 20.35 8.80 2.91
N TYR A 192 19.59 8.50 3.97
CA TYR A 192 19.23 7.12 4.30
C TYR A 192 18.08 6.62 3.44
N VAL A 193 18.10 5.33 3.16
CA VAL A 193 17.03 4.63 2.43
C VAL A 193 15.73 4.75 3.20
N SER A 194 14.65 5.12 2.48
CA SER A 194 13.33 5.27 3.03
C SER A 194 12.37 4.19 2.51
N GLU A 195 11.89 4.34 1.31
CA GLU A 195 10.89 3.42 0.71
C GLU A 195 10.85 3.58 -0.82
N GLY A 196 10.03 2.79 -1.51
CA GLY A 196 9.67 3.03 -2.91
C GLY A 196 8.62 4.14 -3.05
N SER A 197 8.07 4.32 -4.26
CA SER A 197 7.02 5.33 -4.47
C SER A 197 5.71 4.99 -3.73
N GLY A 198 5.44 3.72 -3.51
CA GLY A 198 4.24 3.23 -2.79
C GLY A 198 4.47 1.94 -2.00
N GLU A 199 5.73 1.54 -1.77
CA GLU A 199 6.15 0.27 -1.19
C GLU A 199 7.24 0.45 -0.14
N ASN A 200 7.21 -0.35 0.92
CA ASN A 200 8.33 -0.44 1.85
C ASN A 200 9.45 -1.32 1.28
N ILE A 201 10.69 -1.02 1.66
CA ILE A 201 11.88 -1.75 1.21
C ILE A 201 12.48 -2.58 2.32
N PHE A 202 13.02 -3.73 1.93
CA PHE A 202 13.77 -4.66 2.77
C PHE A 202 15.08 -5.04 2.11
N SER A 203 16.09 -5.29 2.92
CA SER A 203 17.36 -5.87 2.49
C SER A 203 17.72 -7.09 3.34
N ILE A 204 18.41 -8.05 2.73
CA ILE A 204 18.92 -9.23 3.42
C ILE A 204 20.44 -9.28 3.24
N LYS A 205 21.14 -9.42 4.37
CA LYS A 205 22.59 -9.61 4.41
C LYS A 205 22.92 -10.64 5.48
N ASN A 206 23.70 -11.66 5.14
CA ASN A 206 24.11 -12.69 6.10
C ASN A 206 22.94 -13.26 6.94
N ASN A 207 21.83 -13.60 6.30
CA ASN A 207 20.63 -14.15 6.93
C ASN A 207 19.92 -13.19 7.93
N THR A 208 20.21 -11.90 7.88
CA THR A 208 19.55 -10.84 8.64
C THR A 208 18.67 -10.01 7.72
N LEU A 209 17.41 -9.86 8.07
CA LEU A 209 16.44 -9.01 7.39
C LEU A 209 16.47 -7.61 7.99
N CYS A 210 16.76 -6.60 7.18
CA CYS A 210 16.75 -5.20 7.58
C CYS A 210 15.69 -4.42 6.82
N THR A 211 15.09 -3.43 7.50
CA THR A 211 14.15 -2.46 6.88
C THR A 211 14.34 -1.09 7.54
N PRO A 212 14.08 0.01 6.83
CA PRO A 212 14.11 1.35 7.41
C PRO A 212 13.14 1.51 8.59
N LYS A 213 13.51 2.39 9.55
CA LYS A 213 12.64 2.79 10.65
C LYS A 213 11.43 3.56 10.14
N THR A 214 10.32 3.49 10.87
CA THR A 214 9.06 4.14 10.51
C THR A 214 9.04 5.66 10.72
N ASP A 215 10.13 6.25 11.19
CA ASP A 215 10.27 7.72 11.28
C ASP A 215 10.31 8.40 9.89
N HIS A 216 10.66 7.63 8.86
CA HIS A 216 10.90 8.15 7.51
C HIS A 216 10.08 7.44 6.42
N CYS A 217 9.31 6.41 6.76
CA CYS A 217 8.51 5.66 5.81
C CYS A 217 7.17 5.24 6.43
N LEU A 218 6.25 4.81 5.57
CA LEU A 218 4.98 4.27 6.02
C LEU A 218 5.20 3.01 6.86
N ASN A 219 4.51 2.91 8.01
CA ASN A 219 4.41 1.64 8.73
C ASN A 219 3.44 0.70 8.00
N GLY A 220 3.92 0.08 6.92
CA GLY A 220 3.13 -0.74 6.02
C GLY A 220 2.57 -1.98 6.70
N ILE A 221 1.31 -2.32 6.44
CA ILE A 221 0.68 -3.54 6.99
C ILE A 221 1.35 -4.79 6.40
N THR A 222 1.66 -4.79 5.11
CA THR A 222 2.46 -5.86 4.52
C THR A 222 3.87 -5.89 5.10
N ARG A 223 4.51 -4.73 5.35
CA ARG A 223 5.81 -4.66 6.02
C ARG A 223 5.78 -5.36 7.39
N GLN A 224 4.80 -5.04 8.24
CA GLN A 224 4.62 -5.69 9.55
C GLN A 224 4.41 -7.20 9.40
N SER A 225 3.63 -7.61 8.41
CA SER A 225 3.38 -9.03 8.14
C SER A 225 4.65 -9.77 7.72
N VAL A 226 5.46 -9.17 6.84
CA VAL A 226 6.76 -9.72 6.41
C VAL A 226 7.72 -9.85 7.58
N MET A 227 7.82 -8.85 8.44
CA MET A 227 8.67 -8.90 9.63
C MET A 227 8.25 -10.05 10.55
N LYS A 228 6.95 -10.18 10.84
CA LYS A 228 6.42 -11.27 11.67
C LYS A 228 6.68 -12.65 11.06
N ILE A 229 6.45 -12.82 9.77
CA ILE A 229 6.73 -14.08 9.05
C ILE A 229 8.22 -14.41 9.11
N ALA A 230 9.08 -13.41 8.92
CA ALA A 230 10.54 -13.59 8.97
C ALA A 230 11.02 -14.05 10.36
N GLU A 231 10.50 -13.43 11.44
CA GLU A 231 10.77 -13.84 12.82
C GLU A 231 10.31 -15.29 13.09
N ASP A 232 9.11 -15.65 12.63
CA ASP A 232 8.53 -16.99 12.85
C ASP A 232 9.32 -18.10 12.12
N ILE A 233 10.04 -17.76 11.06
CA ILE A 233 10.95 -18.72 10.39
C ILE A 233 12.40 -18.64 10.87
N GLY A 234 12.66 -17.86 11.94
CA GLY A 234 13.94 -17.78 12.62
C GLY A 234 14.96 -16.83 12.01
N LEU A 235 14.52 -15.87 11.17
CA LEU A 235 15.40 -14.79 10.70
C LEU A 235 15.55 -13.73 11.80
N GLN A 236 16.72 -13.15 11.91
CA GLN A 236 16.90 -11.92 12.66
C GLN A 236 16.29 -10.75 11.86
N VAL A 237 15.42 -9.95 12.51
CA VAL A 237 14.79 -8.78 11.92
C VAL A 237 15.27 -7.53 12.62
N ILE A 238 15.75 -6.53 11.87
CA ILE A 238 16.29 -5.28 12.39
C ILE A 238 15.68 -4.09 11.67
N GLU A 239 15.08 -3.18 12.42
CA GLU A 239 14.70 -1.85 11.95
C GLU A 239 15.87 -0.88 12.21
N LYS A 240 16.44 -0.30 11.16
CA LYS A 240 17.59 0.62 11.27
C LYS A 240 17.61 1.65 10.15
N ASP A 241 18.44 2.67 10.32
CA ASP A 241 18.83 3.53 9.21
C ASP A 241 19.75 2.71 8.30
N ILE A 242 19.43 2.68 7.01
CA ILE A 242 20.15 1.91 5.99
C ILE A 242 20.77 2.93 5.03
N THR A 243 22.08 2.88 4.81
CA THR A 243 22.73 3.71 3.79
C THR A 243 22.47 3.13 2.40
N TYR A 244 22.65 3.95 1.38
CA TYR A 244 22.55 3.49 0.00
C TYR A 244 23.60 2.41 -0.31
N GLU A 245 24.80 2.57 0.20
CA GLU A 245 25.92 1.63 0.05
C GLU A 245 25.59 0.27 0.70
N GLU A 246 25.06 0.29 1.94
CA GLU A 246 24.61 -0.94 2.60
C GLU A 246 23.52 -1.65 1.79
N LEU A 247 22.60 -0.90 1.17
CA LEU A 247 21.52 -1.47 0.37
C LEU A 247 22.03 -2.19 -0.86
N ILE A 248 22.90 -1.54 -1.65
CA ILE A 248 23.45 -2.12 -2.89
C ILE A 248 24.45 -3.27 -2.66
N GLU A 249 25.01 -3.38 -1.45
CA GLU A 249 25.86 -4.49 -1.03
C GLU A 249 25.09 -5.67 -0.41
N SER A 250 23.77 -5.60 -0.36
CA SER A 250 22.93 -6.66 0.20
C SER A 250 22.91 -7.91 -0.68
N ASP A 251 22.68 -9.07 -0.06
CA ASP A 251 22.56 -10.33 -0.77
C ASP A 251 21.23 -10.41 -1.54
N GLU A 252 20.16 -9.86 -0.95
CA GLU A 252 18.82 -9.76 -1.54
C GLU A 252 18.18 -8.42 -1.14
N VAL A 253 17.37 -7.85 -2.03
CA VAL A 253 16.54 -6.67 -1.77
C VAL A 253 15.15 -6.91 -2.35
N PHE A 254 14.11 -6.45 -1.65
CA PHE A 254 12.74 -6.56 -2.15
C PHE A 254 11.84 -5.45 -1.62
N PHE A 255 10.77 -5.17 -2.36
CA PHE A 255 9.67 -4.33 -1.92
C PHE A 255 8.54 -5.13 -1.27
N SER A 256 7.82 -4.49 -0.35
CA SER A 256 6.57 -5.01 0.20
C SER A 256 5.45 -3.97 0.18
N GLY A 257 4.24 -4.41 -0.12
CA GLY A 257 3.05 -3.55 -0.14
C GLY A 257 1.79 -4.30 -0.51
N THR A 258 0.64 -3.72 -0.25
CA THR A 258 -0.66 -4.35 -0.54
C THR A 258 -0.83 -4.69 -2.03
N ALA A 259 -0.37 -3.82 -2.93
CA ALA A 259 -0.48 -4.03 -4.37
C ALA A 259 0.62 -4.93 -4.91
N VAL A 260 1.87 -4.70 -4.48
CA VAL A 260 3.06 -5.41 -4.98
C VAL A 260 3.33 -6.72 -4.25
N GLU A 261 2.68 -6.95 -3.10
CA GLU A 261 2.92 -8.09 -2.21
C GLU A 261 4.39 -8.12 -1.75
N ILE A 262 5.14 -9.12 -2.15
CA ILE A 262 6.60 -9.20 -2.01
C ILE A 262 7.19 -9.24 -3.41
N THR A 263 7.92 -8.20 -3.80
CA THR A 263 8.51 -8.06 -5.14
C THR A 263 10.02 -7.93 -5.05
N PRO A 264 10.79 -8.89 -5.57
CA PRO A 264 12.25 -8.84 -5.53
C PRO A 264 12.78 -7.69 -6.40
N ILE A 265 13.92 -7.13 -5.99
CA ILE A 265 14.67 -6.11 -6.72
C ILE A 265 15.96 -6.75 -7.22
N SER A 266 16.12 -6.80 -8.54
CA SER A 266 17.28 -7.42 -9.18
C SER A 266 18.38 -6.40 -9.51
N LYS A 267 18.03 -5.10 -9.59
CA LYS A 267 18.96 -4.04 -9.96
C LYS A 267 18.59 -2.72 -9.27
N ILE A 268 19.60 -2.01 -8.75
CA ILE A 268 19.46 -0.65 -8.18
C ILE A 268 20.46 0.25 -8.93
N ASP A 269 19.97 1.28 -9.61
CA ASP A 269 20.75 2.09 -10.57
C ASP A 269 21.51 1.16 -11.55
N ASP A 270 22.84 1.16 -11.53
CA ASP A 270 23.66 0.27 -12.36
C ASP A 270 24.19 -0.97 -11.63
N VAL A 271 23.82 -1.16 -10.36
CA VAL A 271 24.31 -2.26 -9.53
C VAL A 271 23.33 -3.44 -9.56
N THR A 272 23.80 -4.60 -9.96
CA THR A 272 23.04 -5.86 -9.86
C THR A 272 23.05 -6.34 -8.41
N ILE A 273 21.88 -6.67 -7.88
CA ILE A 273 21.71 -7.19 -6.51
C ILE A 273 21.81 -8.72 -6.53
N GLY A 274 22.67 -9.25 -5.68
CA GLY A 274 22.89 -10.71 -5.56
C GLY A 274 23.16 -11.37 -6.91
N SER A 275 22.30 -12.32 -7.30
CA SER A 275 22.41 -13.02 -8.60
C SER A 275 21.73 -12.29 -9.77
N GLY A 276 21.08 -11.15 -9.53
CA GLY A 276 20.25 -10.46 -10.53
C GLY A 276 18.86 -11.07 -10.72
N SER A 277 18.39 -11.84 -9.74
CA SER A 277 17.07 -12.46 -9.71
C SER A 277 16.61 -12.64 -8.26
N ILE A 278 15.41 -13.20 -8.05
CA ILE A 278 14.92 -13.47 -6.68
C ILE A 278 15.92 -14.33 -5.90
N GLY A 279 16.26 -13.90 -4.68
CA GLY A 279 17.07 -14.67 -3.76
C GLY A 279 16.25 -15.68 -2.95
N PRO A 280 16.91 -16.69 -2.35
CA PRO A 280 16.22 -17.82 -1.69
C PRO A 280 15.40 -17.42 -0.47
N ILE A 281 15.80 -16.39 0.28
CA ILE A 281 15.04 -15.93 1.45
C ILE A 281 13.82 -15.14 1.00
N THR A 282 13.95 -14.27 0.02
CA THR A 282 12.83 -13.52 -0.58
C THR A 282 11.81 -14.48 -1.19
N GLU A 283 12.25 -15.51 -1.92
CA GLU A 283 11.37 -16.53 -2.49
C GLU A 283 10.61 -17.30 -1.39
N LYS A 284 11.28 -17.66 -0.30
CA LYS A 284 10.65 -18.31 0.85
C LYS A 284 9.58 -17.42 1.49
N LEU A 285 9.90 -16.14 1.72
CA LEU A 285 8.94 -15.16 2.28
C LEU A 285 7.76 -14.94 1.33
N GLN A 286 7.99 -14.84 0.03
CA GLN A 286 6.96 -14.68 -0.99
C GLN A 286 5.99 -15.87 -1.01
N ASN A 287 6.50 -17.10 -0.96
CA ASN A 287 5.70 -18.31 -0.92
C ASN A 287 4.86 -18.40 0.36
N LEU A 288 5.47 -18.13 1.52
CA LEU A 288 4.76 -18.11 2.81
C LEU A 288 3.67 -17.03 2.84
N TYR A 289 3.96 -15.83 2.35
CA TYR A 289 2.97 -14.76 2.25
C TYR A 289 1.79 -15.19 1.35
N SER A 290 2.07 -15.80 0.21
CA SER A 290 1.04 -16.33 -0.69
C SER A 290 0.15 -17.38 -0.02
N ASP A 291 0.75 -18.32 0.74
CA ASP A 291 -0.01 -19.34 1.46
C ASP A 291 -0.86 -18.73 2.59
N ILE A 292 -0.38 -17.66 3.24
CA ILE A 292 -1.12 -16.95 4.28
C ILE A 292 -2.34 -16.24 3.68
N VAL A 293 -2.14 -15.40 2.68
CA VAL A 293 -3.23 -14.59 2.11
C VAL A 293 -4.28 -15.42 1.37
N THR A 294 -3.93 -16.63 0.92
CA THR A 294 -4.86 -17.58 0.32
C THR A 294 -5.48 -18.55 1.32
N GLY A 295 -5.21 -18.38 2.63
CA GLY A 295 -5.81 -19.18 3.70
C GLY A 295 -5.26 -20.60 3.87
N LYS A 296 -4.17 -20.94 3.18
CA LYS A 296 -3.52 -22.27 3.28
C LYS A 296 -2.71 -22.43 4.56
N ASN A 297 -2.27 -21.33 5.17
CA ASN A 297 -1.53 -21.36 6.43
C ASN A 297 -2.43 -20.96 7.60
N ALA A 298 -2.86 -21.95 8.38
CA ALA A 298 -3.80 -21.78 9.48
C ALA A 298 -3.24 -20.94 10.64
N ASN A 299 -1.92 -20.81 10.77
CA ASN A 299 -1.30 -20.05 11.89
C ASN A 299 -1.57 -18.54 11.81
N TYR A 300 -2.01 -18.04 10.64
CA TYR A 300 -2.30 -16.62 10.41
C TYR A 300 -3.77 -16.41 10.02
N ARG A 301 -4.66 -17.31 10.43
CA ARG A 301 -6.08 -17.24 10.08
C ARG A 301 -6.71 -15.93 10.54
N ASP A 302 -6.30 -15.39 11.67
CA ASP A 302 -6.77 -14.13 12.25
C ASP A 302 -6.44 -12.90 11.37
N TRP A 303 -5.55 -13.04 10.38
CA TRP A 303 -5.26 -11.98 9.42
C TRP A 303 -6.27 -11.92 8.27
N LEU A 304 -7.20 -12.86 8.20
CA LEU A 304 -8.17 -13.00 7.11
C LEU A 304 -9.59 -12.78 7.62
N SER A 305 -10.20 -11.70 7.17
CA SER A 305 -11.61 -11.39 7.44
C SER A 305 -12.47 -11.86 6.27
N LEU A 306 -13.23 -12.96 6.46
CA LEU A 306 -14.14 -13.46 5.42
C LEU A 306 -15.18 -12.43 5.03
N VAL A 307 -15.43 -12.33 3.73
CA VAL A 307 -16.39 -11.40 3.15
C VAL A 307 -17.85 -11.81 3.45
N THR A 308 -18.09 -13.10 3.63
CA THR A 308 -19.44 -13.68 3.81
C THR A 308 -19.89 -13.81 5.26
N ASP A 309 -19.17 -13.28 6.21
CA ASP A 309 -19.52 -13.33 7.63
C ASP A 309 -20.31 -12.09 8.07
#